data_a34496cd9b455a90ce696be5c4aef177
#
_entry.id   a34496cd9b455a90ce696be5c4aef177
#
_cell.length_a   1.000
_cell.length_b   1.000
_cell.length_c   1.000
_cell.angle_alpha   90.00
_cell.angle_beta   90.00
_cell.angle_gamma   90.00
#
_symmetry.space_group_name_H-M   'P 1'
#
loop_
_entity.id
_entity.type
_entity.pdbx_description
1 polymer ?
#
loop_
_entity_poly.entity_id
_entity_poly.type
_entity_poly.pdbx_seq_one_letter_code
_entity_poly.pdbx_strand_id
1 'polypeptide(L)'
;GGAILPTGDSLGEAGIRLVSPLHEGIAILAAGGYARATGKVGVAIVTSGPGGANCTTGIADAKLDSVPVVLMTGQVPTAVIGKDAFQETDMCGIMRNITKYDCLVKDVNDLARTIKEAFYVASTGRPGPVEVDIPKDVQIAKTTPYFDEPMRLRGYKPEESYKPDKEALMKAA
;
A
#
# COMPACT_ATOMS: atom_id res chain seq x y z
N GLY A 1 13.41 2.35 -9.92
CA GLY A 1 13.32 3.33 -10.99
C GLY A 1 13.33 4.77 -10.49
N GLY A 2 13.43 5.74 -11.41
CA GLY A 2 13.66 7.15 -11.07
C GLY A 2 12.57 7.81 -10.22
N ALA A 3 11.33 7.33 -10.28
CA ALA A 3 10.21 7.88 -9.52
C ALA A 3 10.24 7.53 -8.02
N ILE A 4 11.03 6.54 -7.58
CA ILE A 4 11.08 6.10 -6.17
C ILE A 4 12.49 6.24 -5.55
N LEU A 5 13.44 6.84 -6.24
CA LEU A 5 14.79 7.00 -5.71
C LEU A 5 14.81 7.75 -4.36
N PRO A 6 14.09 8.86 -4.18
CA PRO A 6 14.10 9.57 -2.90
C PRO A 6 13.61 8.70 -1.73
N THR A 7 12.57 7.90 -1.96
CA THR A 7 12.06 6.94 -0.96
C THR A 7 13.09 5.85 -0.67
N GLY A 8 13.76 5.31 -1.71
CA GLY A 8 14.81 4.29 -1.54
C GLY A 8 15.98 4.78 -0.69
N ASP A 9 16.44 6.00 -0.94
CA ASP A 9 17.52 6.62 -0.18
C ASP A 9 17.12 6.80 1.30
N SER A 10 15.94 7.35 1.56
CA SER A 10 15.42 7.55 2.92
C SER A 10 15.24 6.23 3.69
N LEU A 11 14.79 5.16 3.04
CA LEU A 11 14.66 3.84 3.66
C LEU A 11 16.03 3.26 4.03
N GLY A 12 17.05 3.44 3.17
CA GLY A 12 18.42 3.05 3.43
C GLY A 12 19.01 3.79 4.64
N GLU A 13 18.82 5.11 4.72
CA GLU A 13 19.24 5.95 5.85
C GLU A 13 18.53 5.54 7.16
N ALA A 14 17.27 5.13 7.08
CA ALA A 14 16.50 4.63 8.23
C ALA A 14 16.89 3.21 8.66
N GLY A 15 17.84 2.56 7.99
CA GLY A 15 18.29 1.20 8.30
C GLY A 15 17.25 0.11 7.97
N ILE A 16 16.28 0.41 7.12
CA ILE A 16 15.27 -0.56 6.69
C ILE A 16 15.90 -1.48 5.63
N ARG A 17 15.84 -2.80 5.89
CA ARG A 17 16.37 -3.79 4.96
C ARG A 17 15.51 -3.85 3.69
N LEU A 18 16.14 -3.57 2.57
CA LEU A 18 15.54 -3.69 1.23
C LEU A 18 15.95 -5.00 0.57
N VAL A 19 14.98 -5.66 -0.06
CA VAL A 19 15.19 -6.83 -0.91
C VAL A 19 14.79 -6.45 -2.33
N SER A 20 15.75 -6.44 -3.25
CA SER A 20 15.55 -6.01 -4.64
C SER A 20 15.53 -7.21 -5.59
N PRO A 21 14.35 -7.74 -5.93
CA PRO A 21 14.24 -8.74 -7.00
C PRO A 21 14.38 -8.08 -8.39
N LEU A 22 14.63 -8.90 -9.40
CA LEU A 22 14.86 -8.42 -10.77
C LEU A 22 13.59 -7.95 -11.50
N HIS A 23 12.40 -8.22 -10.94
CA HIS A 23 11.11 -7.89 -11.55
C HIS A 23 10.10 -7.49 -10.47
N GLU A 24 9.29 -6.47 -10.73
CA GLU A 24 8.33 -5.91 -9.77
C GLU A 24 7.24 -6.93 -9.37
N GLY A 25 6.80 -7.76 -10.32
CA GLY A 25 5.88 -8.88 -10.01
C GLY A 25 6.44 -9.84 -8.98
N ILE A 26 7.75 -10.08 -8.98
CA ILE A 26 8.42 -10.91 -7.94
C ILE A 26 8.44 -10.16 -6.60
N ALA A 27 8.63 -8.84 -6.61
CA ALA A 27 8.61 -8.03 -5.39
C ALA A 27 7.28 -8.15 -4.66
N ILE A 28 6.17 -7.99 -5.37
CA ILE A 28 4.82 -8.05 -4.76
C ILE A 28 4.46 -9.48 -4.33
N LEU A 29 4.83 -10.51 -5.11
CA LEU A 29 4.63 -11.91 -4.73
C LEU A 29 5.45 -12.29 -3.49
N ALA A 30 6.70 -11.81 -3.40
CA ALA A 30 7.54 -12.00 -2.21
C ALA A 30 6.94 -11.30 -0.97
N ALA A 31 6.41 -10.08 -1.12
CA ALA A 31 5.69 -9.40 -0.05
C ALA A 31 4.45 -10.19 0.40
N GLY A 32 3.68 -10.74 -0.53
CA GLY A 32 2.56 -11.64 -0.24
C GLY A 32 3.00 -12.91 0.47
N GLY A 33 4.09 -13.54 0.03
CA GLY A 33 4.70 -14.70 0.70
C GLY A 33 5.15 -14.38 2.14
N TYR A 34 5.78 -13.22 2.35
CA TYR A 34 6.13 -12.73 3.69
C TYR A 34 4.90 -12.58 4.58
N ALA A 35 3.84 -11.97 4.06
CA ALA A 35 2.62 -11.77 4.82
C ALA A 35 1.96 -13.11 5.22
N ARG A 36 1.90 -14.07 4.32
CA ARG A 36 1.39 -15.42 4.58
C ARG A 36 2.22 -16.16 5.65
N ALA A 37 3.53 -16.04 5.57
CA ALA A 37 4.42 -16.75 6.49
C ALA A 37 4.50 -16.15 7.90
N THR A 38 4.31 -14.84 8.03
CA THR A 38 4.55 -14.12 9.29
C THR A 38 3.30 -13.58 9.96
N GLY A 39 2.17 -13.48 9.25
CA GLY A 39 0.96 -12.79 9.69
C GLY A 39 1.10 -11.26 9.73
N LYS A 40 2.21 -10.70 9.22
CA LYS A 40 2.45 -9.25 9.17
C LYS A 40 2.14 -8.72 7.78
N VAL A 41 1.94 -7.41 7.68
CA VAL A 41 1.73 -6.75 6.38
C VAL A 41 3.00 -6.85 5.54
N GLY A 42 2.88 -7.40 4.32
CA GLY A 42 3.95 -7.37 3.34
C GLY A 42 4.01 -6.02 2.64
N VAL A 43 5.21 -5.56 2.27
CA VAL A 43 5.39 -4.27 1.61
C VAL A 43 6.20 -4.43 0.34
N ALA A 44 5.74 -3.86 -0.75
CA ALA A 44 6.50 -3.69 -1.97
C ALA A 44 6.51 -2.23 -2.40
N ILE A 45 7.65 -1.76 -2.92
CA ILE A 45 7.83 -0.40 -3.42
C ILE A 45 8.36 -0.50 -4.85
N VAL A 46 7.69 0.14 -5.80
CA VAL A 46 8.02 0.05 -7.21
C VAL A 46 7.94 1.41 -7.90
N THR A 47 8.54 1.52 -9.06
CA THR A 47 8.49 2.77 -9.85
C THR A 47 7.11 2.99 -10.47
N SER A 48 6.92 4.16 -11.07
CA SER A 48 5.70 4.56 -11.80
C SER A 48 5.43 3.69 -13.03
N GLY A 49 4.23 3.78 -13.55
CA GLY A 49 3.81 3.20 -14.83
C GLY A 49 4.05 1.71 -14.93
N PRO A 50 4.97 1.28 -15.80
CA PRO A 50 5.20 -0.15 -16.04
C PRO A 50 5.61 -0.91 -14.78
N GLY A 51 6.32 -0.28 -13.82
CA GLY A 51 6.68 -0.90 -12.56
C GLY A 51 5.46 -1.23 -11.70
N GLY A 52 4.54 -0.29 -11.54
CA GLY A 52 3.27 -0.51 -10.85
C GLY A 52 2.39 -1.52 -11.58
N ALA A 53 2.27 -1.42 -12.91
CA ALA A 53 1.48 -2.32 -13.74
C ALA A 53 1.94 -3.79 -13.61
N ASN A 54 3.24 -4.05 -13.50
CA ASN A 54 3.80 -5.38 -13.29
C ASN A 54 3.38 -6.01 -11.95
N CYS A 55 2.84 -5.24 -11.01
CA CYS A 55 2.37 -5.75 -9.71
C CYS A 55 0.92 -6.26 -9.73
N THR A 56 0.15 -6.02 -10.79
CA THR A 56 -1.30 -6.33 -10.85
C THR A 56 -1.62 -7.78 -10.53
N THR A 57 -0.85 -8.73 -11.07
CA THR A 57 -1.05 -10.17 -10.81
C THR A 57 -0.91 -10.49 -9.33
N GLY A 58 0.16 -10.03 -8.68
CA GLY A 58 0.38 -10.30 -7.25
C GLY A 58 -0.59 -9.58 -6.33
N ILE A 59 -1.07 -8.39 -6.73
CA ILE A 59 -2.13 -7.67 -6.01
C ILE A 59 -3.48 -8.41 -6.14
N ALA A 60 -3.83 -8.89 -7.34
CA ALA A 60 -5.05 -9.66 -7.55
C ALA A 60 -5.04 -10.97 -6.74
N ASP A 61 -3.91 -11.69 -6.72
CA ASP A 61 -3.69 -12.88 -5.88
C ASP A 61 -3.90 -12.55 -4.39
N ALA A 62 -3.25 -11.49 -3.89
CA ALA A 62 -3.39 -11.06 -2.51
C ALA A 62 -4.85 -10.66 -2.16
N LYS A 63 -5.58 -10.06 -3.09
CA LYS A 63 -6.99 -9.69 -2.90
C LYS A 63 -7.88 -10.92 -2.74
N LEU A 64 -7.73 -11.91 -3.61
CA LEU A 64 -8.54 -13.13 -3.58
C LEU A 64 -8.28 -13.94 -2.32
N ASP A 65 -7.02 -14.05 -1.90
CA ASP A 65 -6.60 -14.84 -0.74
C ASP A 65 -6.64 -14.06 0.59
N SER A 66 -7.10 -12.81 0.58
CA SER A 66 -7.17 -11.97 1.79
C SER A 66 -5.80 -11.75 2.46
N VAL A 67 -4.75 -11.56 1.66
CA VAL A 67 -3.38 -11.36 2.13
C VAL A 67 -3.10 -9.86 2.33
N PRO A 68 -2.69 -9.42 3.52
CA PRO A 68 -2.41 -8.02 3.79
C PRO A 68 -1.10 -7.59 3.13
N VAL A 69 -1.18 -6.75 2.10
CA VAL A 69 -0.02 -6.20 1.40
C VAL A 69 -0.23 -4.70 1.19
N VAL A 70 0.83 -3.92 1.36
CA VAL A 70 0.88 -2.51 0.96
C VAL A 70 1.83 -2.38 -0.23
N LEU A 71 1.29 -1.98 -1.37
CA LEU A 71 2.05 -1.60 -2.54
C LEU A 71 2.22 -0.08 -2.55
N MET A 72 3.45 0.40 -2.60
CA MET A 72 3.75 1.81 -2.83
C MET A 72 4.28 1.97 -4.25
N THR A 73 3.61 2.78 -5.06
CA THR A 73 4.06 3.12 -6.40
C THR A 73 4.63 4.54 -6.42
N GLY A 74 5.72 4.74 -7.12
CA GLY A 74 6.13 6.09 -7.45
C GLY A 74 5.25 6.65 -8.55
N GLN A 75 5.09 7.98 -8.59
CA GLN A 75 4.36 8.66 -9.65
C GLN A 75 5.18 9.83 -10.19
N VAL A 76 4.83 10.30 -11.37
CA VAL A 76 5.38 11.54 -11.91
C VAL A 76 5.04 12.73 -11.02
N PRO A 77 5.78 13.85 -11.06
CA PRO A 77 5.45 15.02 -10.25
C PRO A 77 4.01 15.49 -10.45
N THR A 78 3.36 15.95 -9.39
CA THR A 78 1.94 16.35 -9.38
C THR A 78 1.58 17.34 -10.50
N ALA A 79 2.48 18.26 -10.85
CA ALA A 79 2.28 19.28 -11.89
C ALA A 79 2.12 18.70 -13.31
N VAL A 80 2.55 17.46 -13.55
CA VAL A 80 2.50 16.82 -14.88
C VAL A 80 1.54 15.63 -14.96
N ILE A 81 0.88 15.27 -13.87
CA ILE A 81 -0.17 14.24 -13.86
C ILE A 81 -1.30 14.66 -14.81
N GLY A 82 -1.74 13.73 -15.67
CA GLY A 82 -2.76 13.95 -16.71
C GLY A 82 -2.23 14.58 -17.98
N LYS A 83 -0.91 14.61 -18.18
CA LYS A 83 -0.25 15.21 -19.36
C LYS A 83 0.55 14.19 -20.19
N ASP A 84 0.31 12.91 -20.01
CA ASP A 84 1.02 11.81 -20.68
C ASP A 84 2.56 11.90 -20.50
N ALA A 85 3.00 12.22 -19.28
CA ALA A 85 4.41 12.29 -18.96
C ALA A 85 5.07 10.90 -19.04
N PHE A 86 6.41 10.87 -19.18
CA PHE A 86 7.16 9.62 -19.30
C PHE A 86 6.88 8.68 -18.10
N GLN A 87 6.40 7.47 -18.42
CA GLN A 87 5.99 6.45 -17.45
C GLN A 87 4.84 6.89 -16.52
N GLU A 88 4.06 7.88 -16.89
CA GLU A 88 2.82 8.20 -16.20
C GLU A 88 1.79 7.08 -16.43
N THR A 89 1.09 6.71 -15.36
CA THR A 89 -0.03 5.78 -15.45
C THR A 89 -0.97 6.05 -14.28
N ASP A 90 -2.28 5.99 -14.51
CA ASP A 90 -3.28 6.04 -13.44
C ASP A 90 -3.27 4.72 -12.65
N MET A 91 -2.37 4.65 -11.67
CA MET A 91 -2.22 3.45 -10.85
C MET A 91 -3.44 3.20 -9.98
N CYS A 92 -4.04 4.23 -9.41
CA CYS A 92 -5.29 4.12 -8.66
C CYS A 92 -6.41 3.54 -9.54
N GLY A 93 -6.53 3.98 -10.79
CA GLY A 93 -7.51 3.44 -11.74
C GLY A 93 -7.29 1.96 -12.05
N ILE A 94 -6.04 1.53 -12.23
CA ILE A 94 -5.68 0.11 -12.46
C ILE A 94 -5.96 -0.72 -11.20
N MET A 95 -5.57 -0.26 -10.03
CA MET A 95 -5.58 -1.02 -8.77
C MET A 95 -6.95 -1.06 -8.09
N ARG A 96 -7.85 -0.13 -8.39
CA ARG A 96 -9.15 0.06 -7.72
C ARG A 96 -9.98 -1.20 -7.57
N ASN A 97 -10.04 -2.05 -8.59
CA ASN A 97 -10.86 -3.25 -8.56
C ASN A 97 -10.18 -4.45 -7.87
N ILE A 98 -8.87 -4.39 -7.68
CA ILE A 98 -8.06 -5.48 -7.13
C ILE A 98 -7.42 -5.15 -5.78
N THR A 99 -7.74 -3.98 -5.19
CA THR A 99 -7.30 -3.58 -3.85
C THR A 99 -8.49 -3.39 -2.91
N LYS A 100 -8.24 -3.29 -1.62
CA LYS A 100 -9.22 -2.82 -0.62
C LYS A 100 -9.36 -1.31 -0.63
N TYR A 101 -8.26 -0.62 -0.90
CA TYR A 101 -8.14 0.82 -0.90
C TYR A 101 -6.99 1.23 -1.83
N ASP A 102 -7.16 2.30 -2.55
CA ASP A 102 -6.16 2.93 -3.41
C ASP A 102 -6.19 4.44 -3.18
N CYS A 103 -5.03 5.08 -3.20
CA CYS A 103 -4.96 6.53 -3.07
C CYS A 103 -3.71 7.14 -3.70
N LEU A 104 -3.89 8.32 -4.29
CA LEU A 104 -2.81 9.19 -4.76
C LEU A 104 -2.54 10.28 -3.73
N VAL A 105 -1.33 10.34 -3.18
CA VAL A 105 -0.93 11.33 -2.18
C VAL A 105 -0.49 12.62 -2.89
N LYS A 106 -1.21 13.70 -2.72
CA LYS A 106 -0.93 14.98 -3.37
C LYS A 106 -0.22 16.02 -2.48
N ASP A 107 -0.20 15.79 -1.17
CA ASP A 107 0.43 16.68 -0.19
C ASP A 107 1.34 15.86 0.74
N VAL A 108 2.57 16.32 0.94
CA VAL A 108 3.53 15.67 1.84
C VAL A 108 3.04 15.62 3.29
N ASN A 109 2.20 16.57 3.71
CA ASN A 109 1.64 16.59 5.06
C ASN A 109 0.68 15.41 5.32
N ASP A 110 0.09 14.85 4.26
CA ASP A 110 -0.79 13.69 4.35
C ASP A 110 -0.03 12.36 4.26
N LEU A 111 1.22 12.36 3.77
CA LEU A 111 1.96 11.14 3.44
C LEU A 111 2.08 10.17 4.63
N ALA A 112 2.53 10.66 5.78
CA ALA A 112 2.74 9.81 6.95
C ALA A 112 1.42 9.19 7.45
N ARG A 113 0.34 9.97 7.47
CA ARG A 113 -0.99 9.50 7.83
C ARG A 113 -1.50 8.48 6.83
N THR A 114 -1.36 8.74 5.54
CA THR A 114 -1.82 7.84 4.48
C THR A 114 -1.10 6.49 4.53
N ILE A 115 0.20 6.47 4.76
CA ILE A 115 0.94 5.21 4.94
C ILE A 115 0.44 4.46 6.17
N LYS A 116 0.24 5.13 7.31
CA LYS A 116 -0.31 4.51 8.51
C LYS A 116 -1.71 3.94 8.26
N GLU A 117 -2.55 4.66 7.54
CA GLU A 117 -3.89 4.24 7.11
C GLU A 117 -3.82 3.02 6.19
N ALA A 118 -2.90 2.99 5.24
CA ALA A 118 -2.71 1.86 4.33
C ALA A 118 -2.41 0.56 5.09
N PHE A 119 -1.50 0.58 6.07
CA PHE A 119 -1.20 -0.58 6.92
C PHE A 119 -2.41 -1.00 7.76
N TYR A 120 -3.14 -0.04 8.31
CA TYR A 120 -4.33 -0.30 9.10
C TYR A 120 -5.43 -0.96 8.27
N VAL A 121 -5.74 -0.40 7.09
CA VAL A 121 -6.74 -0.95 6.16
C VAL A 121 -6.34 -2.33 5.66
N ALA A 122 -5.06 -2.53 5.30
CA ALA A 122 -4.58 -3.82 4.81
C ALA A 122 -4.79 -4.95 5.82
N SER A 123 -4.59 -4.67 7.11
CA SER A 123 -4.62 -5.67 8.18
C SER A 123 -5.95 -5.80 8.93
N THR A 124 -6.88 -4.84 8.79
CA THR A 124 -8.11 -4.77 9.62
C THR A 124 -9.33 -5.31 8.87
N GLY A 125 -10.22 -6.00 9.59
CA GLY A 125 -11.38 -6.69 9.00
C GLY A 125 -10.93 -7.88 8.15
N ARG A 126 -11.54 -8.08 6.97
CA ARG A 126 -10.98 -9.02 6.00
C ARG A 126 -9.67 -8.44 5.46
N PRO A 127 -8.50 -9.04 5.71
CA PRO A 127 -7.24 -8.53 5.21
C PRO A 127 -7.21 -8.44 3.68
N GLY A 128 -6.29 -7.65 3.15
CA GLY A 128 -6.14 -7.55 1.70
C GLY A 128 -5.20 -6.43 1.27
N PRO A 129 -4.90 -6.32 -0.02
CA PRO A 129 -3.93 -5.37 -0.54
C PRO A 129 -4.46 -3.94 -0.55
N VAL A 130 -3.55 -3.01 -0.33
CA VAL A 130 -3.75 -1.56 -0.44
C VAL A 130 -2.67 -0.98 -1.35
N GLU A 131 -3.01 0.01 -2.16
CA GLU A 131 -2.07 0.72 -3.02
C GLU A 131 -1.97 2.18 -2.59
N VAL A 132 -0.75 2.73 -2.59
CA VAL A 132 -0.45 4.14 -2.32
C VAL A 132 0.46 4.68 -3.42
N ASP A 133 -0.08 5.57 -4.24
CA ASP A 133 0.65 6.21 -5.33
C ASP A 133 1.26 7.53 -4.86
N ILE A 134 2.60 7.67 -4.96
CA ILE A 134 3.36 8.75 -4.33
C ILE A 134 4.14 9.53 -5.38
N PRO A 135 3.68 10.75 -5.75
CA PRO A 135 4.39 11.61 -6.69
C PRO A 135 5.80 11.97 -6.23
N LYS A 136 6.70 12.11 -7.19
CA LYS A 136 8.12 12.35 -6.93
C LYS A 136 8.36 13.66 -6.15
N ASP A 137 7.63 14.71 -6.43
CA ASP A 137 7.70 15.98 -5.71
C ASP A 137 7.22 15.85 -4.25
N VAL A 138 6.21 15.04 -3.98
CA VAL A 138 5.77 14.70 -2.62
C VAL A 138 6.87 13.95 -1.86
N GLN A 139 7.58 13.01 -2.51
CA GLN A 139 8.68 12.27 -1.88
C GLN A 139 9.88 13.16 -1.50
N ILE A 140 10.09 14.26 -2.22
CA ILE A 140 11.23 15.19 -2.00
C ILE A 140 10.85 16.30 -1.02
N ALA A 141 9.57 16.62 -0.90
CA ALA A 141 9.10 17.70 -0.05
C ALA A 141 9.38 17.42 1.44
N LYS A 142 9.58 18.49 2.20
CA LYS A 142 9.88 18.41 3.63
C LYS A 142 8.61 18.69 4.43
N THR A 143 8.40 17.89 5.47
CA THR A 143 7.31 18.08 6.44
C THR A 143 7.77 17.66 7.82
N THR A 144 7.03 18.03 8.85
CA THR A 144 7.16 17.48 10.20
C THR A 144 6.03 16.47 10.40
N PRO A 145 6.29 15.15 10.26
CA PRO A 145 5.25 14.16 10.35
C PRO A 145 4.72 14.03 11.79
N TYR A 146 3.41 13.81 11.93
CA TYR A 146 2.76 13.55 13.20
C TYR A 146 2.27 12.11 13.25
N PHE A 147 2.78 11.31 14.19
CA PHE A 147 2.53 9.87 14.26
C PHE A 147 1.67 9.42 15.46
N ASP A 148 1.39 10.30 16.41
CA ASP A 148 0.89 9.91 17.74
C ASP A 148 -0.61 9.65 17.82
N GLU A 149 -1.40 9.96 16.80
CA GLU A 149 -2.83 9.68 16.79
C GLU A 149 -3.12 8.19 16.49
N PRO A 150 -3.92 7.51 17.33
CA PRO A 150 -4.40 6.18 17.00
C PRO A 150 -5.27 6.23 15.74
N MET A 151 -5.04 5.29 14.80
CA MET A 151 -5.83 5.21 13.59
C MET A 151 -7.28 4.83 13.92
N ARG A 152 -8.24 5.65 13.49
CA ARG A 152 -9.68 5.40 13.63
C ARG A 152 -10.35 5.66 12.28
N LEU A 153 -10.80 4.60 11.63
CA LEU A 153 -11.50 4.68 10.36
C LEU A 153 -12.93 4.16 10.51
N ARG A 154 -13.89 4.90 9.95
CA ARG A 154 -15.30 4.47 9.93
C ARG A 154 -15.42 3.16 9.12
N GLY A 155 -16.08 2.16 9.71
CA GLY A 155 -16.28 0.85 9.07
C GLY A 155 -15.15 -0.15 9.30
N TYR A 156 -13.99 0.27 9.81
CA TYR A 156 -12.89 -0.60 10.19
C TYR A 156 -12.82 -0.73 11.71
N LYS A 157 -13.10 -1.93 12.22
CA LYS A 157 -13.11 -2.21 13.66
C LYS A 157 -11.99 -3.18 14.01
N PRO A 158 -11.37 -3.08 15.20
CA PRO A 158 -10.44 -4.09 15.71
C PRO A 158 -11.06 -5.49 15.73
N GLU A 159 -10.25 -6.53 15.55
CA GLU A 159 -10.71 -7.95 15.52
C GLU A 159 -11.54 -8.35 16.75
N GLU A 160 -11.25 -7.77 17.92
CA GLU A 160 -11.99 -8.04 19.14
C GLU A 160 -13.50 -7.73 19.05
N SER A 161 -13.88 -6.84 18.13
CA SER A 161 -15.29 -6.48 17.90
C SER A 161 -16.05 -7.51 17.04
N TYR A 162 -15.35 -8.49 16.47
CA TYR A 162 -15.93 -9.55 15.63
C TYR A 162 -16.09 -10.90 16.38
N LYS A 163 -15.97 -10.89 17.71
CA LYS A 163 -16.25 -12.12 18.50
C LYS A 163 -17.71 -12.51 18.30
N PRO A 164 -17.97 -13.74 17.85
CA PRO A 164 -19.34 -14.16 17.62
C PRO A 164 -20.11 -14.26 18.93
N ASP A 165 -21.34 -13.78 18.95
CA ASP A 165 -22.27 -13.98 20.04
C ASP A 165 -22.70 -15.46 20.05
N LYS A 166 -22.45 -16.15 21.17
CA LYS A 166 -22.81 -17.57 21.33
C LYS A 166 -24.30 -17.83 21.16
N GLU A 167 -25.17 -16.92 21.65
CA GLU A 167 -26.62 -17.07 21.48
C GLU A 167 -27.05 -16.93 20.01
N ALA A 168 -26.44 -15.97 19.29
CA ALA A 168 -26.71 -15.81 17.85
C ALA A 168 -26.25 -17.03 17.05
N LEU A 169 -25.10 -17.62 17.39
CA LEU A 169 -24.63 -18.86 16.78
C LEU A 169 -25.56 -20.04 17.03
N MET A 170 -26.03 -20.21 18.28
CA MET A 170 -26.97 -21.29 18.63
C MET A 170 -28.34 -21.14 17.97
N LYS A 171 -28.79 -19.92 17.66
CA LYS A 171 -30.02 -19.65 16.91
C LYS A 171 -29.87 -19.89 15.41
N ALA A 172 -28.64 -19.80 14.87
CA ALA A 172 -28.35 -19.99 13.45
C ALA A 172 -28.06 -21.46 13.07
N ALA A 173 -27.73 -22.30 14.05
CA ALA A 173 -27.52 -23.73 13.91
C ALA A 173 -28.84 -24.51 14.06
#